data_da9bc5ddf5b155e9b3f7955a30396a15
#
_entry.id   da9bc5ddf5b155e9b3f7955a30396a15
#
_cell.length_a   1.000
_cell.length_b   1.000
_cell.length_c   1.000
_cell.angle_alpha   90.00
_cell.angle_beta   90.00
_cell.angle_gamma   90.00
#
_symmetry.space_group_name_H-M   'P 1'
#
loop_
_entity.id
_entity.type
_entity.pdbx_description
1 polymer ?
#
loop_
_entity_poly.entity_id
_entity_poly.type
_entity_poly.pdbx_seq_one_letter_code
_entity_poly.pdbx_strand_id
1 'polypeptide(L)'
;MTATFTWDLPMDSTAAAIARQHVRDAASTTNDVIDAELVASELVTNAWAHGRGTGAITMTITVTDDVMRLEVCSDSDGIPNQVASRDEAPEGRGLLLIEKLAINWGHDRRDSTLCVWADVQCP
;
A
#
# COMPACT_ATOMS: atom_id res chain seq x y z
N MET A 1 -13.32 -17.18 4.76
CA MET A 1 -11.98 -17.58 5.19
C MET A 1 -11.03 -16.41 5.01
N THR A 2 -10.12 -16.21 5.95
CA THR A 2 -9.18 -15.09 5.94
C THR A 2 -7.74 -15.64 5.87
N ALA A 3 -6.96 -15.08 4.97
CA ALA A 3 -5.53 -15.41 4.85
C ALA A 3 -4.72 -14.12 4.95
N THR A 4 -3.61 -14.17 5.68
CA THR A 4 -2.74 -13.02 5.91
C THR A 4 -1.31 -13.35 5.53
N PHE A 5 -0.69 -12.45 4.79
CA PHE A 5 0.68 -12.58 4.30
C PHE A 5 1.45 -11.31 4.63
N THR A 6 2.70 -11.44 5.04
CA THR A 6 3.55 -10.28 5.38
C THR A 6 4.91 -10.45 4.72
N TRP A 7 5.42 -9.36 4.14
CA TRP A 7 6.73 -9.32 3.49
C TRP A 7 7.47 -8.05 3.84
N ASP A 8 8.79 -8.11 3.82
CA ASP A 8 9.63 -6.92 3.82
C ASP A 8 9.98 -6.59 2.37
N LEU A 9 9.94 -5.31 2.04
CA LEU A 9 10.25 -4.81 0.71
C LEU A 9 11.41 -3.82 0.80
N PRO A 10 12.21 -3.70 -0.27
CA PRO A 10 13.31 -2.73 -0.27
C PRO A 10 12.79 -1.29 -0.27
N MET A 11 13.53 -0.38 0.33
CA MET A 11 13.21 1.03 0.37
C MET A 11 13.75 1.71 -0.89
N ASP A 12 13.24 1.31 -2.05
CA ASP A 12 13.67 1.86 -3.34
C ASP A 12 12.58 1.66 -4.40
N SER A 13 12.88 2.10 -5.62
CA SER A 13 11.90 2.10 -6.71
C SER A 13 11.49 0.69 -7.19
N THR A 14 12.22 -0.36 -6.80
CA THR A 14 11.83 -1.74 -7.18
C THR A 14 10.67 -2.25 -6.35
N ALA A 15 10.39 -1.63 -5.22
CA ALA A 15 9.38 -2.09 -4.29
C ALA A 15 7.98 -2.16 -4.91
N ALA A 16 7.65 -1.22 -5.80
CA ALA A 16 6.32 -1.20 -6.41
C ALA A 16 6.04 -2.45 -7.25
N ALA A 17 7.01 -2.88 -8.07
CA ALA A 17 6.85 -4.09 -8.88
C ALA A 17 6.76 -5.35 -8.00
N ILE A 18 7.54 -5.39 -6.93
CA ILE A 18 7.51 -6.50 -5.98
C ILE A 18 6.14 -6.55 -5.29
N ALA A 19 5.63 -5.40 -4.89
CA ALA A 19 4.31 -5.32 -4.24
C ALA A 19 3.19 -5.85 -5.16
N ARG A 20 3.23 -5.47 -6.43
CA ARG A 20 2.25 -5.98 -7.40
C ARG A 20 2.32 -7.50 -7.52
N GLN A 21 3.52 -8.06 -7.53
CA GLN A 21 3.68 -9.52 -7.58
C GLN A 21 3.09 -10.19 -6.33
N HIS A 22 3.31 -9.61 -5.16
CA HIS A 22 2.73 -10.15 -3.91
C HIS A 22 1.20 -10.11 -3.93
N VAL A 23 0.62 -9.07 -4.51
CA VAL A 23 -0.85 -9.02 -4.69
C VAL A 23 -1.33 -10.19 -5.53
N ARG A 24 -0.66 -10.45 -6.66
CA ARG A 24 -1.02 -11.57 -7.53
C ARG A 24 -0.85 -12.90 -6.82
N ASP A 25 0.22 -13.06 -6.05
CA ASP A 25 0.50 -14.30 -5.34
C ASP A 25 -0.50 -14.55 -4.21
N ALA A 26 -0.97 -13.51 -3.54
CA ALA A 26 -1.93 -13.62 -2.44
C ALA A 26 -3.34 -13.91 -2.93
N ALA A 27 -3.67 -13.52 -4.15
CA ALA A 27 -5.01 -13.64 -4.69
C ALA A 27 -5.26 -15.05 -5.25
N SER A 28 -6.54 -15.41 -5.32
CA SER A 28 -6.94 -16.57 -6.11
C SER A 28 -6.71 -16.28 -7.59
N THR A 29 -6.40 -17.32 -8.36
CA THR A 29 -6.14 -17.18 -9.79
C THR A 29 -7.36 -16.66 -10.58
N THR A 30 -8.54 -16.72 -9.98
CA THR A 30 -9.77 -16.26 -10.62
C THR A 30 -10.18 -14.85 -10.23
N ASN A 31 -9.50 -14.24 -9.24
CA ASN A 31 -9.83 -12.89 -8.81
C ASN A 31 -9.23 -11.84 -9.75
N ASP A 32 -10.00 -10.79 -9.97
CA ASP A 32 -9.48 -9.60 -10.62
C ASP A 32 -8.77 -8.73 -9.59
N VAL A 33 -7.48 -8.54 -9.75
CA VAL A 33 -6.64 -7.81 -8.80
C VAL A 33 -6.03 -6.54 -9.40
N ILE A 34 -6.51 -6.09 -10.52
CA ILE A 34 -5.96 -4.91 -11.21
C ILE A 34 -5.98 -3.69 -10.27
N ASP A 35 -7.11 -3.43 -9.63
CA ASP A 35 -7.23 -2.30 -8.71
C ASP A 35 -6.33 -2.48 -7.50
N ALA A 36 -6.27 -3.68 -6.95
CA ALA A 36 -5.41 -3.97 -5.80
C ALA A 36 -3.93 -3.79 -6.15
N GLU A 37 -3.50 -4.19 -7.35
CA GLU A 37 -2.13 -3.97 -7.80
C GLU A 37 -1.80 -2.48 -7.89
N LEU A 38 -2.71 -1.68 -8.43
CA LEU A 38 -2.52 -0.24 -8.53
C LEU A 38 -2.43 0.41 -7.15
N VAL A 39 -3.33 0.04 -6.25
CA VAL A 39 -3.33 0.58 -4.89
C VAL A 39 -2.06 0.18 -4.14
N ALA A 40 -1.66 -1.09 -4.23
CA ALA A 40 -0.43 -1.57 -3.59
C ALA A 40 0.79 -0.81 -4.10
N SER A 41 0.87 -0.60 -5.40
CA SER A 41 1.95 0.14 -6.04
C SER A 41 2.04 1.58 -5.48
N GLU A 42 0.90 2.24 -5.33
CA GLU A 42 0.87 3.61 -4.83
C GLU A 42 1.20 3.70 -3.34
N LEU A 43 0.70 2.77 -2.52
CA LEU A 43 1.03 2.71 -1.10
C LEU A 43 2.54 2.55 -0.89
N VAL A 44 3.15 1.64 -1.65
CA VAL A 44 4.58 1.34 -1.53
C VAL A 44 5.42 2.49 -2.08
N THR A 45 5.02 3.08 -3.20
CA THR A 45 5.72 4.23 -3.78
C THR A 45 5.72 5.41 -2.80
N ASN A 46 4.59 5.69 -2.18
CA ASN A 46 4.51 6.72 -1.16
C ASN A 46 5.43 6.41 0.03
N ALA A 47 5.50 5.16 0.44
CA ALA A 47 6.34 4.76 1.57
C ALA A 47 7.82 5.00 1.29
N TRP A 48 8.35 4.57 0.12
CA TRP A 48 9.77 4.78 -0.15
C TRP A 48 10.11 6.22 -0.56
N ALA A 49 9.18 6.92 -1.20
CA ALA A 49 9.39 8.30 -1.62
C ALA A 49 9.42 9.27 -0.43
N HIS A 50 8.66 8.98 0.62
CA HIS A 50 8.52 9.86 1.78
C HIS A 50 9.06 9.24 3.06
N GLY A 51 9.61 8.04 2.98
CA GLY A 51 10.25 7.40 4.10
C GLY A 51 11.62 7.99 4.38
N ARG A 52 12.23 7.56 5.49
CA ARG A 52 13.54 8.05 5.91
C ARG A 52 14.70 7.42 5.16
N GLY A 53 14.44 6.47 4.29
CA GLY A 53 15.47 5.78 3.55
C GLY A 53 16.24 4.75 4.35
N THR A 54 15.81 4.44 5.55
CA THR A 54 16.42 3.44 6.42
C THR A 54 15.44 2.33 6.70
N GLY A 55 15.95 1.12 6.80
CA GLY A 55 15.12 -0.04 7.09
C GLY A 55 14.33 -0.52 5.87
N ALA A 56 13.34 -1.33 6.12
CA ALA A 56 12.52 -1.94 5.09
C ALA A 56 11.10 -1.39 5.17
N ILE A 57 10.40 -1.51 4.05
CA ILE A 57 8.96 -1.32 4.00
C ILE A 57 8.35 -2.67 4.36
N THR A 58 7.39 -2.70 5.28
CA THR A 58 6.65 -3.91 5.60
C THR A 58 5.29 -3.85 4.93
N MET A 59 4.95 -4.88 4.15
CA MET A 59 3.68 -4.99 3.47
C MET A 59 2.91 -6.18 4.01
N THR A 60 1.66 -5.96 4.41
CA THR A 60 0.76 -7.02 4.85
C THR A 60 -0.48 -7.04 3.97
N ILE A 61 -0.82 -8.20 3.47
CA ILE A 61 -2.04 -8.41 2.68
C ILE A 61 -2.92 -9.39 3.44
N THR A 62 -4.16 -8.98 3.70
CA THR A 62 -5.18 -9.83 4.30
C THR A 62 -6.31 -10.01 3.29
N VAL A 63 -6.54 -11.24 2.91
CA VAL A 63 -7.58 -11.60 1.93
C VAL A 63 -8.76 -12.20 2.69
N THR A 64 -9.93 -11.61 2.53
CA THR A 64 -11.17 -12.10 3.13
C THR A 64 -12.25 -12.07 2.05
N ASP A 65 -12.70 -13.25 1.63
CA ASP A 65 -13.66 -13.40 0.54
C ASP A 65 -13.14 -12.67 -0.72
N ASP A 66 -13.84 -11.62 -1.16
CA ASP A 66 -13.47 -10.86 -2.33
C ASP A 66 -12.89 -9.48 -2.00
N VAL A 67 -12.46 -9.29 -0.74
CA VAL A 67 -11.82 -8.04 -0.30
C VAL A 67 -10.38 -8.31 0.09
N MET A 68 -9.48 -7.45 -0.37
CA MET A 68 -8.08 -7.51 -0.02
C MET A 68 -7.72 -6.24 0.74
N ARG A 69 -7.24 -6.41 1.98
CA ARG A 69 -6.68 -5.31 2.75
C ARG A 69 -5.18 -5.26 2.53
N LEU A 70 -4.72 -4.12 2.06
CA LEU A 70 -3.31 -3.84 1.83
C LEU A 70 -2.85 -2.87 2.90
N GLU A 71 -1.80 -3.23 3.65
CA GLU A 71 -1.21 -2.33 4.63
C GLU A 71 0.29 -2.22 4.38
N VAL A 72 0.78 -0.99 4.34
CA VAL A 72 2.19 -0.71 4.10
C VAL A 72 2.69 0.17 5.23
N CYS A 73 3.71 -0.31 5.93
CA CYS A 73 4.31 0.38 7.07
C CYS A 73 5.76 0.72 6.77
N SER A 74 6.17 1.92 7.15
CA SER A 74 7.55 2.38 6.98
C SER A 74 7.87 3.45 8.02
N ASP A 75 9.16 3.64 8.29
CA ASP A 75 9.60 4.74 9.14
C ASP A 75 9.41 6.04 8.36
N SER A 76 8.74 7.00 8.98
CA SER A 76 8.45 8.27 8.34
C SER A 76 8.15 9.34 9.37
N ASP A 77 8.66 10.55 9.15
CA ASP A 77 8.31 11.72 9.92
C ASP A 77 7.04 12.38 9.42
N GLY A 78 6.65 12.05 8.19
CA GLY A 78 5.48 12.64 7.56
C GLY A 78 4.17 12.05 8.04
N ILE A 79 3.09 12.62 7.57
CA ILE A 79 1.75 12.08 7.71
C ILE A 79 1.13 12.02 6.31
N PRO A 80 0.16 11.13 6.07
CA PRO A 80 -0.43 10.99 4.73
C PRO A 80 -0.98 12.30 4.15
N ASN A 81 -1.45 13.21 4.98
CA ASN A 81 -1.93 14.50 4.51
C ASN A 81 -0.82 15.36 3.93
N GLN A 82 0.40 15.26 4.47
CA GLN A 82 1.56 15.94 3.92
C GLN A 82 1.99 15.30 2.61
N VAL A 83 1.99 13.97 2.60
CA VAL A 83 2.26 13.17 1.40
C VAL A 83 1.23 13.48 0.34
N ALA A 84 -0.01 13.71 0.75
CA ALA A 84 -1.14 13.97 -0.13
C ALA A 84 -1.31 15.45 -0.47
N SER A 85 -0.28 16.24 -0.37
CA SER A 85 -0.26 17.62 -0.87
C SER A 85 -0.30 17.57 -2.39
N ARG A 86 -1.41 17.17 -2.86
CA ARG A 86 -1.63 16.60 -4.19
C ARG A 86 -1.57 17.63 -5.32
N ASP A 87 -1.66 18.89 -4.99
CA ASP A 87 -1.57 19.95 -5.98
C ASP A 87 -0.11 20.28 -6.32
N GLU A 88 0.83 19.75 -5.52
CA GLU A 88 2.23 20.18 -5.59
C GLU A 88 3.16 19.10 -6.09
N ALA A 89 2.80 17.83 -5.97
CA ALA A 89 3.72 16.74 -6.25
C ALA A 89 3.01 15.56 -6.91
N PRO A 90 3.70 14.87 -7.83
CA PRO A 90 3.14 13.67 -8.47
C PRO A 90 2.73 12.59 -7.46
N GLU A 91 3.43 12.50 -6.34
CA GLU A 91 3.13 11.54 -5.29
C GLU A 91 1.73 11.72 -4.72
N GLY A 92 1.22 12.96 -4.69
CA GLY A 92 -0.14 13.23 -4.24
C GLY A 92 -1.22 12.56 -5.08
N ARG A 93 -0.90 12.20 -6.32
CA ARG A 93 -1.84 11.49 -7.19
C ARG A 93 -2.10 10.08 -6.70
N GLY A 94 -1.14 9.47 -6.03
CA GLY A 94 -1.31 8.14 -5.48
C GLY A 94 -2.45 8.06 -4.48
N LEU A 95 -2.59 9.04 -3.61
CA LEU A 95 -3.69 9.07 -2.65
C LEU A 95 -5.04 9.33 -3.32
N LEU A 96 -5.08 10.11 -4.40
CA LEU A 96 -6.30 10.26 -5.18
C LEU A 96 -6.72 8.94 -5.81
N LEU A 97 -5.76 8.17 -6.31
CA LEU A 97 -6.04 6.86 -6.88
C LEU A 97 -6.55 5.90 -5.82
N ILE A 98 -5.95 5.90 -4.63
CA ILE A 98 -6.40 5.09 -3.51
C ILE A 98 -7.82 5.44 -3.13
N GLU A 99 -8.14 6.72 -3.02
CA GLU A 99 -9.50 7.17 -2.70
C GLU A 99 -10.51 6.68 -3.72
N LYS A 100 -10.13 6.63 -5.01
CA LYS A 100 -11.02 6.17 -6.07
C LYS A 100 -11.26 4.68 -6.06
N LEU A 101 -10.21 3.90 -5.79
CA LEU A 101 -10.24 2.46 -5.99
C LEU A 101 -10.51 1.68 -4.70
N ALA A 102 -10.25 2.26 -3.54
CA ALA A 102 -10.45 1.59 -2.27
C ALA A 102 -11.88 1.75 -1.76
N ILE A 103 -12.40 0.71 -1.11
CA ILE A 103 -13.67 0.76 -0.38
C ILE A 103 -13.48 1.69 0.82
N ASN A 104 -12.40 1.49 1.54
CA ASN A 104 -11.97 2.29 2.68
C ASN A 104 -10.46 2.43 2.62
N TRP A 105 -9.94 3.48 3.23
CA TRP A 105 -8.51 3.59 3.47
C TRP A 105 -8.26 4.45 4.70
N GLY A 106 -7.08 4.32 5.28
CA GLY A 106 -6.73 5.12 6.43
C GLY A 106 -5.26 4.99 6.76
N HIS A 107 -4.87 5.56 7.88
CA HIS A 107 -3.49 5.51 8.32
C HIS A 107 -3.43 5.46 9.83
N ASP A 108 -2.30 4.97 10.33
CA ASP A 108 -2.05 4.84 11.76
C ASP A 108 -0.57 5.06 12.00
N ARG A 109 -0.25 5.84 13.03
CA ARG A 109 1.14 6.08 13.40
C ARG A 109 1.43 5.36 14.71
N ARG A 110 2.48 4.55 14.69
CA ARG A 110 2.95 3.79 15.85
C ARG A 110 4.40 4.18 16.07
N ASP A 111 4.65 5.08 17.01
CA ASP A 111 5.97 5.67 17.25
C ASP A 111 6.48 6.37 15.98
N SER A 112 7.62 5.95 15.45
CA SER A 112 8.17 6.51 14.21
C SER A 112 7.67 5.80 12.95
N THR A 113 6.81 4.80 13.12
CA THR A 113 6.30 4.00 12.00
C THR A 113 4.95 4.51 11.56
N LEU A 114 4.82 4.79 10.27
CA LEU A 114 3.56 5.15 9.65
C LEU A 114 3.04 3.96 8.86
N CYS A 115 1.83 3.53 9.16
CA CYS A 115 1.14 2.48 8.43
C CYS A 115 -0.03 3.08 7.67
N VAL A 116 -0.09 2.84 6.37
CA VAL A 116 -1.20 3.27 5.52
C VAL A 116 -1.86 2.01 4.98
N TRP A 117 -3.18 1.94 5.05
CA TRP A 117 -3.91 0.75 4.64
C TRP A 117 -5.07 1.11 3.72
N ALA A 118 -5.47 0.15 2.91
CA ALA A 118 -6.62 0.28 2.02
C ALA A 118 -7.30 -1.07 1.84
N ASP A 119 -8.63 -1.05 1.81
CA ASP A 119 -9.44 -2.22 1.48
C ASP A 119 -9.87 -2.09 0.03
N VAL A 120 -9.58 -3.10 -0.78
CA VAL A 120 -9.86 -3.09 -2.21
C VAL A 120 -10.68 -4.32 -2.57
N GLN A 121 -11.72 -4.12 -3.35
CA GLN A 121 -12.52 -5.22 -3.83
C GLN A 121 -11.78 -5.97 -4.95
N CYS A 122 -11.75 -7.30 -4.84
CA CYS A 122 -11.08 -8.19 -5.80
C CYS A 122 -12.08 -9.26 -6.24
N PRO A 123 -13.02 -8.88 -7.12
CA PRO A 123 -14.08 -9.81 -7.51
C PRO A 123 -13.58 -11.03 -8.29
#